data_b6e60aef89e135f6bf2ec1e6dc241bb7
#
_entry.id   b6e60aef89e135f6bf2ec1e6dc241bb7
#
_cell.length_a   1.000
_cell.length_b   1.000
_cell.length_c   1.000
_cell.angle_alpha   90.00
_cell.angle_beta   90.00
_cell.angle_gamma   90.00
#
_symmetry.space_group_name_H-M   'P 1'
#
loop_
_entity.id
_entity.type
_entity.pdbx_description
1 polymer ?
#
loop_
_entity_poly.entity_id
_entity_poly.type
_entity_poly.pdbx_seq_one_letter_code
_entity_poly.pdbx_strand_id
1 'polypeptide(L)'
;MQDARRRVWSEARKQKFSSFSELNAWLEIRCRALWATLPHPDYASLTIADVLEQEQLYMMPMPTPFDGYTEVLARVSSTCLVTVQRNRYSVPCHLANSQVAIHLYPDRMAIYADSTMVACHPRLYERDQTRYDWQHYIPLIDRKPGALRNGAPFTEMPLPLLKLQSELRRRERLMGDRIMATVLANVPVHGLDAVLIAVEQVLASGAPSAEHILNVLTRLKPPKIPAQVATSLTLLEEPLANTLRYDSLNTKEINHA
;
A
#
# COMPACT_ATOMS: atom_id res chain seq x y z
N MET A 1 -7.45 -38.89 -10.57
CA MET A 1 -7.28 -37.85 -9.53
C MET A 1 -6.94 -38.42 -8.15
N GLN A 2 -7.59 -39.46 -7.65
CA GLN A 2 -7.30 -40.03 -6.30
C GLN A 2 -5.89 -40.62 -6.18
N ASP A 3 -5.36 -41.21 -7.22
CA ASP A 3 -4.06 -41.93 -7.18
C ASP A 3 -2.88 -40.96 -7.10
N ALA A 4 -2.85 -39.89 -7.90
CA ALA A 4 -1.85 -38.84 -7.81
C ALA A 4 -1.89 -38.17 -6.42
N ARG A 5 -3.11 -37.94 -5.90
CA ARG A 5 -3.29 -37.37 -4.54
C ARG A 5 -2.71 -38.29 -3.46
N ARG A 6 -2.93 -39.59 -3.54
CA ARG A 6 -2.35 -40.53 -2.57
C ARG A 6 -0.83 -40.56 -2.63
N ARG A 7 -0.23 -40.59 -3.83
CA ARG A 7 1.22 -40.65 -4.01
C ARG A 7 1.89 -39.38 -3.51
N VAL A 8 1.45 -38.21 -3.99
CA VAL A 8 2.04 -36.89 -3.63
C VAL A 8 1.87 -36.58 -2.15
N TRP A 9 0.66 -36.79 -1.60
CA TRP A 9 0.44 -36.51 -0.17
C TRP A 9 1.14 -37.50 0.76
N SER A 10 1.38 -38.73 0.36
CA SER A 10 2.18 -39.68 1.17
C SER A 10 3.61 -39.18 1.33
N GLU A 11 4.17 -38.52 0.33
CA GLU A 11 5.51 -37.94 0.38
C GLU A 11 5.52 -36.60 1.14
N ALA A 12 4.53 -35.75 0.92
CA ALA A 12 4.40 -34.48 1.63
C ALA A 12 4.34 -34.67 3.15
N ARG A 13 3.66 -35.72 3.62
CA ARG A 13 3.61 -36.07 5.07
C ARG A 13 4.94 -36.40 5.70
N LYS A 14 5.94 -36.76 4.92
CA LYS A 14 7.29 -37.11 5.40
C LYS A 14 8.19 -35.87 5.53
N GLN A 15 7.73 -34.71 5.07
CA GLN A 15 8.48 -33.47 5.08
C GLN A 15 7.82 -32.45 6.00
N LYS A 16 8.61 -31.48 6.47
CA LYS A 16 8.11 -30.33 7.24
C LYS A 16 8.21 -29.10 6.37
N PHE A 17 7.12 -28.35 6.25
CA PHE A 17 7.04 -27.11 5.52
C PHE A 17 6.84 -25.96 6.50
N SER A 18 7.55 -24.86 6.30
CA SER A 18 7.45 -23.66 7.13
C SER A 18 6.22 -22.80 6.77
N SER A 19 5.71 -22.94 5.54
CA SER A 19 4.58 -22.18 5.03
C SER A 19 3.79 -22.94 3.96
N PHE A 20 2.55 -22.52 3.70
CA PHE A 20 1.77 -23.03 2.57
C PHE A 20 2.39 -22.66 1.22
N SER A 21 3.12 -21.56 1.13
CA SER A 21 3.82 -21.17 -0.10
C SER A 21 4.92 -22.16 -0.44
N GLU A 22 5.71 -22.59 0.56
CA GLU A 22 6.73 -23.61 0.39
C GLU A 22 6.13 -24.97 0.01
N LEU A 23 5.03 -25.36 0.67
CA LEU A 23 4.31 -26.59 0.31
C LEU A 23 3.80 -26.54 -1.14
N ASN A 24 3.21 -25.40 -1.58
CA ASN A 24 2.68 -25.27 -2.94
C ASN A 24 3.78 -25.34 -4.00
N ALA A 25 4.92 -24.67 -3.77
CA ALA A 25 6.07 -24.74 -4.67
C ALA A 25 6.61 -26.19 -4.77
N TRP A 26 6.72 -26.89 -3.65
CA TRP A 26 7.12 -28.29 -3.64
C TRP A 26 6.11 -29.18 -4.36
N LEU A 27 4.80 -28.97 -4.16
CA LEU A 27 3.72 -29.70 -4.83
C LEU A 27 3.79 -29.55 -6.35
N GLU A 28 4.03 -28.35 -6.84
CA GLU A 28 4.18 -28.10 -8.29
C GLU A 28 5.31 -28.92 -8.89
N ILE A 29 6.50 -28.84 -8.30
CA ILE A 29 7.67 -29.60 -8.75
C ILE A 29 7.38 -31.12 -8.71
N ARG A 30 6.76 -31.58 -7.64
CA ARG A 30 6.50 -33.01 -7.45
C ARG A 30 5.43 -33.55 -8.41
N CYS A 31 4.39 -32.76 -8.66
CA CYS A 31 3.35 -33.12 -9.65
C CYS A 31 3.95 -33.22 -11.06
N ARG A 32 4.79 -32.27 -11.47
CA ARG A 32 5.48 -32.31 -12.77
C ARG A 32 6.41 -33.54 -12.90
N ALA A 33 7.17 -33.85 -11.86
CA ALA A 33 8.01 -35.05 -11.82
C ALA A 33 7.18 -36.32 -11.91
N LEU A 34 6.01 -36.37 -11.29
CA LEU A 34 5.12 -37.52 -11.38
C LEU A 34 4.54 -37.70 -12.80
N TRP A 35 4.16 -36.59 -13.48
CA TRP A 35 3.68 -36.61 -14.86
C TRP A 35 4.71 -37.12 -15.86
N ALA A 36 5.99 -36.88 -15.60
CA ALA A 36 7.09 -37.40 -16.41
C ALA A 36 7.34 -38.91 -16.24
N THR A 37 6.77 -39.55 -15.20
CA THR A 37 6.94 -40.97 -14.92
C THR A 37 5.71 -41.83 -15.16
N LEU A 38 4.52 -41.22 -15.15
CA LEU A 38 3.28 -41.94 -15.32
C LEU A 38 2.92 -42.10 -16.82
N PRO A 39 2.59 -43.34 -17.28
CA PRO A 39 2.09 -43.53 -18.62
C PRO A 39 0.73 -42.82 -18.80
N HIS A 40 0.50 -42.28 -19.99
CA HIS A 40 -0.79 -41.70 -20.33
C HIS A 40 -1.87 -42.79 -20.42
N PRO A 41 -3.10 -42.52 -19.92
CA PRO A 41 -4.18 -43.52 -19.93
C PRO A 41 -4.52 -44.11 -21.32
N ASP A 42 -4.51 -43.22 -22.34
CA ASP A 42 -4.91 -43.57 -23.70
C ASP A 42 -3.71 -43.91 -24.61
N TYR A 43 -2.51 -43.41 -24.26
CA TYR A 43 -1.28 -43.59 -25.03
C TYR A 43 -0.22 -44.27 -24.17
N ALA A 44 -0.27 -45.61 -24.04
CA ALA A 44 0.56 -46.38 -23.14
C ALA A 44 2.06 -46.26 -23.40
N SER A 45 2.50 -45.84 -24.59
CA SER A 45 3.90 -45.62 -24.97
C SER A 45 4.42 -44.24 -24.61
N LEU A 46 3.55 -43.31 -24.18
CA LEU A 46 3.89 -41.93 -23.84
C LEU A 46 3.61 -41.67 -22.36
N THR A 47 4.35 -40.75 -21.78
CA THR A 47 4.05 -40.23 -20.44
C THR A 47 2.99 -39.14 -20.51
N ILE A 48 2.41 -38.81 -19.35
CA ILE A 48 1.46 -37.65 -19.26
C ILE A 48 2.18 -36.36 -19.67
N ALA A 49 3.46 -36.21 -19.36
CA ALA A 49 4.24 -35.03 -19.71
C ALA A 49 4.47 -34.94 -21.24
N ASP A 50 4.77 -36.06 -21.90
CA ASP A 50 4.98 -36.11 -23.36
C ASP A 50 3.72 -35.68 -24.12
N VAL A 51 2.54 -36.16 -23.67
CA VAL A 51 1.26 -35.79 -24.29
C VAL A 51 0.95 -34.34 -24.02
N LEU A 52 1.18 -33.83 -22.79
CA LEU A 52 0.96 -32.41 -22.46
C LEU A 52 1.81 -31.50 -23.34
N GLU A 53 3.08 -31.86 -23.61
CA GLU A 53 3.95 -31.07 -24.49
C GLU A 53 3.41 -30.96 -25.91
N GLN A 54 2.83 -32.05 -26.43
CA GLN A 54 2.18 -32.06 -27.74
C GLN A 54 0.88 -31.23 -27.73
N GLU A 55 0.08 -31.34 -26.69
CA GLU A 55 -1.18 -30.60 -26.56
C GLU A 55 -0.99 -29.10 -26.40
N GLN A 56 0.12 -28.64 -25.76
CA GLN A 56 0.41 -27.22 -25.57
C GLN A 56 0.38 -26.42 -26.85
N LEU A 57 0.74 -27.04 -28.00
CA LEU A 57 0.71 -26.37 -29.31
C LEU A 57 -0.71 -26.00 -29.76
N TYR A 58 -1.70 -26.70 -29.26
CA TYR A 58 -3.13 -26.53 -29.62
C TYR A 58 -3.93 -25.86 -28.50
N MET A 59 -3.33 -25.64 -27.33
CA MET A 59 -4.00 -24.94 -26.23
C MET A 59 -4.05 -23.43 -26.47
N MET A 60 -5.15 -22.81 -26.02
CA MET A 60 -5.23 -21.35 -26.01
C MET A 60 -4.19 -20.78 -25.03
N PRO A 61 -3.48 -19.71 -25.39
CA PRO A 61 -2.59 -19.05 -24.47
C PRO A 61 -3.37 -18.53 -23.27
N MET A 62 -2.89 -18.81 -22.06
CA MET A 62 -3.43 -18.25 -20.83
C MET A 62 -2.68 -16.96 -20.49
N PRO A 63 -3.28 -15.77 -20.75
CA PRO A 63 -2.57 -14.50 -20.62
C PRO A 63 -2.22 -14.15 -19.17
N THR A 64 -3.00 -14.66 -18.22
CA THR A 64 -2.78 -14.44 -16.78
C THR A 64 -2.96 -15.75 -16.03
N PRO A 65 -2.18 -15.98 -14.96
CA PRO A 65 -2.42 -17.12 -14.08
C PRO A 65 -3.83 -17.08 -13.50
N PHE A 66 -4.39 -18.28 -13.24
CA PHE A 66 -5.70 -18.38 -12.59
C PHE A 66 -5.66 -17.72 -11.20
N ASP A 67 -6.54 -16.74 -11.00
CA ASP A 67 -6.68 -16.03 -9.73
C ASP A 67 -7.72 -16.76 -8.86
N GLY A 68 -7.22 -17.66 -8.02
CA GLY A 68 -8.03 -18.54 -7.19
C GLY A 68 -8.50 -17.87 -5.90
N TYR A 69 -9.61 -17.17 -5.94
CA TYR A 69 -10.25 -16.59 -4.75
C TYR A 69 -11.69 -17.08 -4.57
N THR A 70 -12.21 -16.90 -3.34
CA THR A 70 -13.64 -17.02 -3.05
C THR A 70 -14.21 -15.62 -2.85
N GLU A 71 -15.23 -15.25 -3.64
CA GLU A 71 -15.90 -13.97 -3.50
C GLU A 71 -16.97 -14.01 -2.40
N VAL A 72 -16.97 -12.98 -1.56
CA VAL A 72 -17.99 -12.76 -0.52
C VAL A 72 -18.44 -11.30 -0.58
N LEU A 73 -19.74 -11.07 -0.66
CA LEU A 73 -20.31 -9.73 -0.54
C LEU A 73 -20.52 -9.39 0.93
N ALA A 74 -20.09 -8.20 1.35
CA ALA A 74 -20.26 -7.72 2.71
C ALA A 74 -20.70 -6.26 2.74
N ARG A 75 -21.41 -5.88 3.80
CA ARG A 75 -21.76 -4.48 4.08
C ARG A 75 -20.75 -3.89 5.06
N VAL A 76 -20.26 -2.72 4.72
CA VAL A 76 -19.38 -1.94 5.61
C VAL A 76 -20.19 -1.36 6.76
N SER A 77 -19.72 -1.52 7.98
CA SER A 77 -20.34 -0.92 9.16
C SER A 77 -20.15 0.60 9.19
N SER A 78 -20.92 1.28 10.07
CA SER A 78 -20.72 2.72 10.32
C SER A 78 -19.35 3.07 10.92
N THR A 79 -18.64 2.06 11.46
CA THR A 79 -17.26 2.19 11.98
C THR A 79 -16.20 1.81 10.96
N CYS A 80 -16.57 1.74 9.65
CA CYS A 80 -15.66 1.45 8.54
C CYS A 80 -14.99 0.07 8.64
N LEU A 81 -15.73 -0.93 9.10
CA LEU A 81 -15.28 -2.30 9.23
C LEU A 81 -16.17 -3.24 8.41
N VAL A 82 -15.56 -4.22 7.77
CA VAL A 82 -16.25 -5.40 7.20
C VAL A 82 -15.99 -6.61 8.09
N THR A 83 -17.00 -7.47 8.24
CA THR A 83 -16.89 -8.71 9.02
C THR A 83 -16.85 -9.89 8.08
N VAL A 84 -15.78 -10.69 8.16
CA VAL A 84 -15.57 -11.90 7.37
C VAL A 84 -15.05 -13.00 8.27
N GLN A 85 -15.69 -14.17 8.25
CA GLN A 85 -15.27 -15.34 9.05
C GLN A 85 -15.01 -15.03 10.53
N ARG A 86 -15.88 -14.20 11.14
CA ARG A 86 -15.81 -13.71 12.54
C ARG A 86 -14.64 -12.75 12.82
N ASN A 87 -13.91 -12.30 11.82
CA ASN A 87 -12.87 -11.27 11.95
C ASN A 87 -13.34 -9.97 11.30
N ARG A 88 -12.80 -8.86 11.77
CA ARG A 88 -13.13 -7.51 11.29
C ARG A 88 -11.91 -6.88 10.63
N TYR A 89 -12.15 -6.19 9.52
CA TYR A 89 -11.09 -5.56 8.74
C TYR A 89 -11.53 -4.15 8.34
N SER A 90 -10.63 -3.21 8.47
CA SER A 90 -10.94 -1.82 8.15
C SER A 90 -10.96 -1.58 6.63
N VAL A 91 -11.81 -0.65 6.23
CA VAL A 91 -11.88 -0.12 4.87
C VAL A 91 -11.88 1.40 4.91
N PRO A 92 -11.56 2.08 3.79
CA PRO A 92 -11.63 3.54 3.72
C PRO A 92 -12.97 4.08 4.21
N CYS A 93 -12.94 5.12 5.05
CA CYS A 93 -14.11 5.60 5.77
C CYS A 93 -15.22 6.18 4.86
N HIS A 94 -14.91 6.57 3.62
CA HIS A 94 -15.92 7.02 2.65
C HIS A 94 -16.87 5.90 2.21
N LEU A 95 -16.50 4.64 2.43
CA LEU A 95 -17.30 3.46 2.11
C LEU A 95 -18.23 3.02 3.26
N ALA A 96 -18.30 3.79 4.34
CA ALA A 96 -19.19 3.46 5.46
C ALA A 96 -20.64 3.25 4.98
N ASN A 97 -21.28 2.17 5.43
CA ASN A 97 -22.62 1.73 5.06
C ASN A 97 -22.81 1.29 3.59
N SER A 98 -21.77 1.25 2.76
CA SER A 98 -21.83 0.72 1.40
C SER A 98 -21.66 -0.81 1.37
N GLN A 99 -21.91 -1.41 0.21
CA GLN A 99 -21.63 -2.82 -0.07
C GLN A 99 -20.30 -2.92 -0.80
N VAL A 100 -19.52 -3.93 -0.45
CA VAL A 100 -18.20 -4.21 -1.06
C VAL A 100 -18.08 -5.70 -1.41
N ALA A 101 -17.30 -6.01 -2.42
CA ALA A 101 -16.91 -7.37 -2.76
C ALA A 101 -15.57 -7.71 -2.11
N ILE A 102 -15.45 -8.90 -1.56
CA ILE A 102 -14.24 -9.35 -0.86
C ILE A 102 -13.76 -10.63 -1.53
N HIS A 103 -12.56 -10.57 -2.08
CA HIS A 103 -11.86 -11.72 -2.63
C HIS A 103 -10.98 -12.35 -1.53
N LEU A 104 -11.36 -13.54 -1.11
CA LEU A 104 -10.67 -14.31 -0.08
C LEU A 104 -9.64 -15.22 -0.72
N TYR A 105 -8.37 -14.93 -0.45
CA TYR A 105 -7.24 -15.78 -0.78
C TYR A 105 -6.80 -16.60 0.45
N PRO A 106 -5.94 -17.60 0.28
CA PRO A 106 -5.39 -18.35 1.41
C PRO A 106 -4.65 -17.49 2.44
N ASP A 107 -3.89 -16.48 2.00
CA ASP A 107 -2.97 -15.66 2.79
C ASP A 107 -3.47 -14.24 3.06
N ARG A 108 -4.36 -13.73 2.21
CA ARG A 108 -4.83 -12.34 2.24
C ARG A 108 -6.30 -12.24 1.87
N MET A 109 -6.85 -11.07 2.05
CA MET A 109 -8.13 -10.67 1.50
C MET A 109 -7.99 -9.33 0.79
N ALA A 110 -8.55 -9.22 -0.39
CA ALA A 110 -8.64 -7.99 -1.16
C ALA A 110 -10.09 -7.52 -1.19
N ILE A 111 -10.32 -6.24 -0.88
CA ILE A 111 -11.64 -5.64 -0.78
C ILE A 111 -11.82 -4.69 -1.96
N TYR A 112 -12.93 -4.85 -2.67
CA TYR A 112 -13.25 -4.10 -3.88
C TYR A 112 -14.53 -3.29 -3.70
N ALA A 113 -14.50 -2.05 -4.15
CA ALA A 113 -15.67 -1.21 -4.34
C ALA A 113 -15.67 -0.73 -5.80
N ASP A 114 -16.79 -0.84 -6.49
CA ASP A 114 -16.93 -0.46 -7.91
C ASP A 114 -15.79 -0.99 -8.80
N SER A 115 -15.46 -2.29 -8.64
CA SER A 115 -14.38 -2.99 -9.35
C SER A 115 -12.96 -2.47 -9.08
N THR A 116 -12.80 -1.54 -8.13
CA THR A 116 -11.49 -1.02 -7.73
C THR A 116 -11.09 -1.60 -6.37
N MET A 117 -9.85 -2.10 -6.28
CA MET A 117 -9.32 -2.57 -5.00
C MET A 117 -9.09 -1.40 -4.05
N VAL A 118 -9.80 -1.38 -2.93
CA VAL A 118 -9.80 -0.29 -1.93
C VAL A 118 -9.02 -0.62 -0.67
N ALA A 119 -8.84 -1.90 -0.38
CA ALA A 119 -8.04 -2.37 0.75
C ALA A 119 -7.52 -3.80 0.51
N CYS A 120 -6.37 -4.10 1.11
CA CYS A 120 -5.80 -5.44 1.14
C CYS A 120 -5.24 -5.70 2.54
N HIS A 121 -5.69 -6.80 3.15
CA HIS A 121 -5.25 -7.19 4.49
C HIS A 121 -4.72 -8.62 4.49
N PRO A 122 -3.72 -8.95 5.32
CA PRO A 122 -3.39 -10.33 5.63
C PRO A 122 -4.59 -11.02 6.29
N ARG A 123 -4.84 -12.27 5.91
CA ARG A 123 -5.95 -13.04 6.46
C ARG A 123 -5.67 -13.42 7.91
N LEU A 124 -6.65 -13.20 8.78
CA LEU A 124 -6.63 -13.63 10.17
C LEU A 124 -7.28 -15.01 10.27
N TYR A 125 -6.62 -15.95 10.93
CA TYR A 125 -7.10 -17.33 11.07
C TYR A 125 -7.76 -17.60 12.44
N GLU A 126 -7.39 -16.81 13.44
CA GLU A 126 -8.05 -16.83 14.75
C GLU A 126 -9.38 -16.09 14.67
N ARG A 127 -10.24 -16.24 15.68
CA ARG A 127 -11.57 -15.64 15.70
C ARG A 127 -11.59 -14.35 16.50
N ASP A 128 -12.57 -13.51 16.19
CA ASP A 128 -12.91 -12.27 16.92
C ASP A 128 -11.80 -11.22 16.94
N GLN A 129 -10.86 -11.31 16.00
CA GLN A 129 -9.81 -10.34 15.81
C GLN A 129 -10.29 -9.16 14.97
N THR A 130 -9.65 -8.00 15.16
CA THR A 130 -9.86 -6.83 14.31
C THR A 130 -8.52 -6.35 13.77
N ARG A 131 -8.42 -6.21 12.45
CA ARG A 131 -7.25 -5.66 11.76
C ARG A 131 -7.57 -4.27 11.25
N TYR A 132 -6.81 -3.29 11.70
CA TYR A 132 -6.93 -1.92 11.26
C TYR A 132 -5.81 -1.56 10.28
N ASP A 133 -6.15 -0.74 9.29
CA ASP A 133 -5.23 0.17 8.63
C ASP A 133 -5.65 1.58 9.04
N TRP A 134 -4.81 2.25 9.80
CA TRP A 134 -5.07 3.58 10.33
C TRP A 134 -5.24 4.63 9.21
N GLN A 135 -4.63 4.41 8.03
CA GLN A 135 -4.74 5.30 6.89
C GLN A 135 -6.19 5.44 6.40
N HIS A 136 -7.00 4.39 6.54
CA HIS A 136 -8.42 4.42 6.19
C HIS A 136 -9.22 5.49 6.96
N TYR A 137 -8.73 5.92 8.11
CA TYR A 137 -9.40 6.85 9.01
C TYR A 137 -8.85 8.28 8.94
N ILE A 138 -7.85 8.56 8.09
CA ILE A 138 -7.27 9.91 7.94
C ILE A 138 -8.35 10.98 7.68
N PRO A 139 -9.33 10.78 6.76
CA PRO A 139 -10.37 11.78 6.52
C PRO A 139 -11.29 12.05 7.72
N LEU A 140 -11.40 11.12 8.66
CA LEU A 140 -12.17 11.31 9.90
C LEU A 140 -11.39 12.13 10.94
N ILE A 141 -10.07 11.99 10.97
CA ILE A 141 -9.21 12.73 11.90
C ILE A 141 -9.25 14.23 11.59
N ASP A 142 -9.29 14.60 10.34
CA ASP A 142 -9.41 16.01 9.93
C ASP A 142 -10.64 16.68 10.53
N ARG A 143 -11.75 15.95 10.59
CA ARG A 143 -13.01 16.42 11.21
C ARG A 143 -13.02 16.30 12.74
N LYS A 144 -12.36 15.28 13.30
CA LYS A 144 -12.35 14.96 14.72
C LYS A 144 -10.94 14.59 15.20
N PRO A 145 -10.01 15.55 15.34
CA PRO A 145 -8.62 15.29 15.72
C PRO A 145 -8.49 14.56 17.07
N GLY A 146 -9.44 14.76 17.98
CA GLY A 146 -9.48 14.07 19.28
C GLY A 146 -9.60 12.54 19.20
N ALA A 147 -10.04 11.98 18.06
CA ALA A 147 -10.08 10.54 17.84
C ALA A 147 -8.68 9.89 17.85
N LEU A 148 -7.63 10.66 17.58
CA LEU A 148 -6.24 10.20 17.70
C LEU A 148 -5.85 9.76 19.12
N ARG A 149 -6.56 10.19 20.14
CA ARG A 149 -6.23 9.87 21.55
C ARG A 149 -6.61 8.45 21.93
N ASN A 150 -7.81 8.03 21.53
CA ASN A 150 -8.44 6.81 22.01
C ASN A 150 -8.88 5.86 20.87
N GLY A 151 -8.55 6.20 19.63
CA GLY A 151 -8.94 5.40 18.47
C GLY A 151 -8.04 4.17 18.32
N ALA A 152 -8.63 2.96 18.46
CA ALA A 152 -7.92 1.71 18.26
C ALA A 152 -7.11 1.64 16.94
N PRO A 153 -7.55 2.22 15.81
CA PRO A 153 -6.77 2.21 14.57
C PRO A 153 -5.40 2.87 14.67
N PHE A 154 -5.23 3.87 15.54
CA PHE A 154 -4.01 4.70 15.58
C PHE A 154 -2.92 4.15 16.49
N THR A 155 -3.18 3.07 17.21
CA THR A 155 -2.16 2.40 18.04
C THR A 155 -1.10 1.69 17.23
N GLU A 156 -1.42 1.32 15.98
CA GLU A 156 -0.52 0.61 15.06
C GLU A 156 0.20 1.55 14.07
N MET A 157 0.18 2.86 14.30
CA MET A 157 0.95 3.79 13.46
C MET A 157 2.46 3.53 13.57
N PRO A 158 3.23 3.82 12.51
CA PRO A 158 4.69 3.75 12.53
C PRO A 158 5.31 4.54 13.69
N LEU A 159 6.39 4.01 14.25
CA LEU A 159 7.07 4.59 15.41
C LEU A 159 7.41 6.08 15.29
N PRO A 160 7.90 6.60 14.14
CA PRO A 160 8.15 8.03 13.99
C PRO A 160 6.89 8.89 14.18
N LEU A 161 5.73 8.44 13.69
CA LEU A 161 4.46 9.14 13.86
C LEU A 161 3.97 9.11 15.31
N LEU A 162 4.14 7.99 16.02
CA LEU A 162 3.82 7.90 17.45
C LEU A 162 4.73 8.81 18.31
N LYS A 163 6.02 8.89 17.98
CA LYS A 163 6.96 9.82 18.61
C LYS A 163 6.56 11.28 18.36
N LEU A 164 6.25 11.62 17.12
CA LEU A 164 5.76 12.96 16.78
C LEU A 164 4.50 13.31 17.57
N GLN A 165 3.51 12.40 17.60
CA GLN A 165 2.27 12.59 18.34
C GLN A 165 2.53 12.86 19.83
N SER A 166 3.42 12.11 20.45
CA SER A 166 3.77 12.30 21.87
C SER A 166 4.45 13.65 22.13
N GLU A 167 5.37 14.07 21.25
CA GLU A 167 6.04 15.36 21.34
C GLU A 167 5.09 16.54 21.12
N LEU A 168 4.21 16.47 20.13
CA LEU A 168 3.20 17.49 19.88
C LEU A 168 2.24 17.64 21.07
N ARG A 169 1.80 16.53 21.67
CA ARG A 169 0.97 16.59 22.88
C ARG A 169 1.68 17.17 24.09
N ARG A 170 2.97 16.90 24.24
CA ARG A 170 3.78 17.44 25.33
C ARG A 170 3.93 18.98 25.23
N ARG A 171 4.13 19.48 23.99
CA ARG A 171 4.36 20.91 23.74
C ARG A 171 3.05 21.69 23.61
N GLU A 172 2.11 21.14 22.86
CA GLU A 172 0.90 21.82 22.42
C GLU A 172 -0.35 21.09 22.93
N ARG A 173 -0.59 21.15 24.24
CA ARG A 173 -1.64 20.38 24.93
C ARG A 173 -3.01 20.40 24.25
N LEU A 174 -3.44 21.54 23.71
CA LEU A 174 -4.74 21.73 23.08
C LEU A 174 -4.71 21.55 21.56
N MET A 175 -3.60 21.88 20.91
CA MET A 175 -3.48 21.91 19.45
C MET A 175 -2.73 20.70 18.89
N GLY A 176 -2.02 19.93 19.72
CA GLY A 176 -1.16 18.82 19.26
C GLY A 176 -1.88 17.79 18.39
N ASP A 177 -3.11 17.41 18.75
CA ASP A 177 -3.88 16.45 17.93
C ASP A 177 -4.31 17.06 16.58
N ARG A 178 -4.59 18.38 16.52
CA ARG A 178 -4.93 19.08 15.28
C ARG A 178 -3.70 19.19 14.37
N ILE A 179 -2.54 19.54 14.94
CA ILE A 179 -1.26 19.56 14.21
C ILE A 179 -0.97 18.16 13.64
N MET A 180 -1.12 17.12 14.45
CA MET A 180 -0.94 15.74 14.00
C MET A 180 -1.92 15.37 12.87
N ALA A 181 -3.18 15.78 12.95
CA ALA A 181 -4.17 15.57 11.88
C ALA A 181 -3.72 16.22 10.56
N THR A 182 -3.21 17.46 10.62
CA THR A 182 -2.65 18.15 9.44
C THR A 182 -1.48 17.38 8.83
N VAL A 183 -0.59 16.81 9.64
CA VAL A 183 0.52 15.99 9.16
C VAL A 183 -0.01 14.72 8.49
N LEU A 184 -0.92 14.00 9.13
CA LEU A 184 -1.49 12.76 8.58
C LEU A 184 -2.30 12.98 7.29
N ALA A 185 -2.94 14.12 7.14
CA ALA A 185 -3.65 14.49 5.91
C ALA A 185 -2.74 14.57 4.67
N ASN A 186 -1.42 14.67 4.88
CA ASN A 186 -0.45 14.66 3.78
C ASN A 186 -0.04 13.25 3.33
N VAL A 187 -0.38 12.20 4.08
CA VAL A 187 -0.05 10.81 3.71
C VAL A 187 -0.68 10.40 2.37
N PRO A 188 -1.97 10.64 2.09
CA PRO A 188 -2.55 10.30 0.80
C PRO A 188 -1.96 11.10 -0.39
N VAL A 189 -1.39 12.29 -0.12
CA VAL A 189 -0.88 13.20 -1.16
C VAL A 189 0.58 12.93 -1.51
N HIS A 190 1.40 12.63 -0.51
CA HIS A 190 2.86 12.50 -0.64
C HIS A 190 3.34 11.05 -0.52
N GLY A 191 2.50 10.15 -0.05
CA GLY A 191 2.88 8.79 0.32
C GLY A 191 3.40 8.71 1.76
N LEU A 192 3.25 7.53 2.36
CA LEU A 192 3.66 7.29 3.75
C LEU A 192 5.17 7.47 3.94
N ASP A 193 5.98 6.92 3.04
CA ASP A 193 7.44 6.94 3.16
C ASP A 193 8.00 8.37 3.17
N ALA A 194 7.50 9.25 2.29
CA ALA A 194 7.91 10.65 2.25
C ALA A 194 7.55 11.37 3.56
N VAL A 195 6.36 11.10 4.09
CA VAL A 195 5.92 11.68 5.38
C VAL A 195 6.78 11.17 6.52
N LEU A 196 7.13 9.89 6.56
CA LEU A 196 8.00 9.32 7.59
C LEU A 196 9.40 9.96 7.56
N ILE A 197 10.01 10.09 6.37
CA ILE A 197 11.31 10.75 6.20
C ILE A 197 11.24 12.21 6.71
N ALA A 198 10.21 12.95 6.32
CA ALA A 198 10.04 14.33 6.77
C ALA A 198 9.88 14.44 8.29
N VAL A 199 9.08 13.54 8.88
CA VAL A 199 8.85 13.49 10.34
C VAL A 199 10.16 13.16 11.09
N GLU A 200 10.94 12.19 10.63
CA GLU A 200 12.21 11.82 11.23
C GLU A 200 13.22 13.00 11.21
N GLN A 201 13.33 13.69 10.06
CA GLN A 201 14.21 14.87 9.95
C GLN A 201 13.78 15.98 10.91
N VAL A 202 12.48 16.24 11.03
CA VAL A 202 11.96 17.29 11.91
C VAL A 202 12.09 16.91 13.38
N LEU A 203 11.91 15.65 13.75
CA LEU A 203 12.16 15.16 15.10
C LEU A 203 13.64 15.31 15.48
N ALA A 204 14.55 15.03 14.55
CA ALA A 204 16.01 15.20 14.76
C ALA A 204 16.41 16.67 14.98
N SER A 205 15.70 17.62 14.35
CA SER A 205 15.94 19.07 14.56
C SER A 205 15.49 19.60 15.94
N GLY A 206 14.74 18.79 16.68
CA GLY A 206 14.30 19.13 18.04
C GLY A 206 13.11 20.09 18.14
N ALA A 207 12.59 20.62 17.03
CA ALA A 207 11.45 21.55 17.00
C ALA A 207 10.35 21.09 16.03
N PRO A 208 9.59 20.04 16.38
CA PRO A 208 8.54 19.53 15.51
C PRO A 208 7.37 20.51 15.38
N SER A 209 7.10 20.95 14.15
CA SER A 209 5.94 21.73 13.77
C SER A 209 5.36 21.22 12.44
N ALA A 210 4.05 21.44 12.21
CA ALA A 210 3.43 21.08 10.94
C ALA A 210 4.09 21.79 9.76
N GLU A 211 4.37 23.09 9.89
CA GLU A 211 5.00 23.91 8.86
C GLU A 211 6.37 23.36 8.46
N HIS A 212 7.19 22.97 9.43
CA HIS A 212 8.50 22.41 9.17
C HIS A 212 8.38 21.08 8.39
N ILE A 213 7.45 20.20 8.78
CA ILE A 213 7.19 18.94 8.06
C ILE A 213 6.73 19.23 6.63
N LEU A 214 5.80 20.16 6.43
CA LEU A 214 5.31 20.54 5.10
C LEU A 214 6.41 21.12 4.22
N ASN A 215 7.31 21.94 4.78
CA ASN A 215 8.46 22.47 4.07
C ASN A 215 9.42 21.36 3.62
N VAL A 216 9.69 20.38 4.48
CA VAL A 216 10.51 19.21 4.12
C VAL A 216 9.82 18.41 3.01
N LEU A 217 8.51 18.14 3.13
CA LEU A 217 7.73 17.42 2.11
C LEU A 217 7.75 18.14 0.74
N THR A 218 7.68 19.46 0.75
CA THR A 218 7.76 20.26 -0.48
C THR A 218 9.13 20.13 -1.16
N ARG A 219 10.21 20.05 -0.38
CA ARG A 219 11.58 19.85 -0.88
C ARG A 219 11.83 18.43 -1.40
N LEU A 220 11.15 17.44 -0.83
CA LEU A 220 11.24 16.04 -1.30
C LEU A 220 10.51 15.80 -2.62
N LYS A 221 9.61 16.71 -3.03
CA LYS A 221 9.02 16.65 -4.37
C LYS A 221 10.08 16.98 -5.42
N PRO A 222 10.25 16.16 -6.47
CA PRO A 222 11.08 16.57 -7.60
C PRO A 222 10.53 17.88 -8.17
N PRO A 223 11.41 18.84 -8.52
CA PRO A 223 10.96 20.08 -9.13
C PRO A 223 10.14 19.74 -10.38
N LYS A 224 8.93 20.32 -10.49
CA LYS A 224 8.19 20.25 -11.76
C LYS A 224 9.04 20.91 -12.82
N ILE A 225 9.57 20.13 -13.74
CA ILE A 225 10.19 20.68 -14.95
C ILE A 225 9.07 21.45 -15.66
N PRO A 226 9.19 22.78 -15.82
CA PRO A 226 8.18 23.55 -16.55
C PRO A 226 8.04 22.94 -17.94
N ALA A 227 6.78 22.71 -18.36
CA ALA A 227 6.52 22.24 -19.71
C ALA A 227 7.15 23.24 -20.69
N GLN A 228 7.98 22.77 -21.62
CA GLN A 228 8.48 23.63 -22.69
C GLN A 228 7.28 24.14 -23.48
N VAL A 229 6.99 25.42 -23.34
CA VAL A 229 5.98 26.07 -24.15
C VAL A 229 6.61 26.28 -25.52
N ALA A 230 6.13 25.54 -26.52
CA ALA A 230 6.52 25.80 -27.91
C ALA A 230 5.98 27.19 -28.29
N THR A 231 6.85 28.18 -28.30
CA THR A 231 6.51 29.53 -28.75
C THR A 231 7.14 29.75 -30.12
N SER A 232 6.42 30.48 -30.98
CA SER A 232 6.98 30.94 -32.29
C SER A 232 7.94 32.11 -32.12
N LEU A 233 8.13 32.60 -30.90
CA LEU A 233 9.04 33.69 -30.57
C LEU A 233 10.41 33.10 -30.27
N THR A 234 11.34 33.36 -31.18
CA THR A 234 12.77 33.11 -30.94
C THR A 234 13.40 34.37 -30.35
N LEU A 235 14.13 34.20 -29.26
CA LEU A 235 14.97 35.28 -28.72
C LEU A 235 16.10 35.55 -29.71
N LEU A 236 16.20 36.77 -30.18
CA LEU A 236 17.31 37.21 -31.08
C LEU A 236 18.64 37.30 -30.36
N GLU A 237 18.60 37.54 -29.03
CA GLU A 237 19.79 37.60 -28.18
C GLU A 237 19.49 36.88 -26.84
N GLU A 238 20.51 36.25 -26.27
CA GLU A 238 20.40 35.60 -24.96
C GLU A 238 20.18 36.66 -23.88
N PRO A 239 19.16 36.51 -22.97
CA PRO A 239 18.92 37.48 -21.93
C PRO A 239 20.09 37.51 -20.94
N LEU A 240 20.89 38.52 -20.99
CA LEU A 240 21.97 38.77 -20.05
C LEU A 240 21.37 39.40 -18.75
N ALA A 241 21.67 38.77 -17.61
CA ALA A 241 21.28 39.33 -16.33
C ALA A 241 22.04 40.65 -16.07
N ASN A 242 21.32 41.79 -16.07
CA ASN A 242 21.91 43.06 -15.74
C ASN A 242 21.96 43.24 -14.20
N THR A 243 23.07 42.81 -13.62
CA THR A 243 23.30 42.91 -12.16
C THR A 243 23.55 44.36 -11.69
N LEU A 244 23.97 45.26 -12.59
CA LEU A 244 24.19 46.67 -12.28
C LEU A 244 22.88 47.41 -11.88
N ARG A 245 21.73 46.86 -12.24
CA ARG A 245 20.44 47.39 -11.82
C ARG A 245 20.21 47.27 -10.30
N TYR A 246 20.82 46.29 -9.64
CA TYR A 246 20.74 46.10 -8.21
C TYR A 246 21.73 46.97 -7.46
N ASP A 247 22.86 47.33 -8.05
CA ASP A 247 23.82 48.24 -7.42
C ASP A 247 23.27 49.67 -7.32
N SER A 248 22.40 50.07 -8.21
CA SER A 248 21.73 51.36 -8.15
C SER A 248 20.69 51.49 -7.00
N LEU A 249 20.25 50.37 -6.42
CA LEU A 249 19.36 50.38 -5.25
C LEU A 249 20.13 50.65 -3.93
N ASN A 250 21.38 50.19 -3.84
CA ASN A 250 22.25 50.39 -2.68
C ASN A 250 22.74 51.83 -2.55
N THR A 251 22.81 52.59 -3.64
CA THR A 251 23.25 53.98 -3.64
C THR A 251 22.16 54.98 -3.19
N LYS A 252 20.90 54.58 -3.11
CA LYS A 252 19.80 55.46 -2.67
C LYS A 252 19.63 55.57 -1.13
N GLU A 253 20.22 54.64 -0.36
CA GLU A 253 20.13 54.67 1.11
C GLU A 253 21.17 55.57 1.80
N ILE A 254 22.18 56.09 1.06
CA ILE A 254 23.24 56.88 1.66
C ILE A 254 22.96 58.42 1.69
N ASN A 255 21.86 58.86 1.06
CA ASN A 255 21.56 60.32 0.97
C ASN A 255 20.39 60.77 1.86
N HIS A 256 20.08 60.09 2.94
CA HIS A 256 19.18 60.55 4.00
C HIS A 256 19.89 60.50 5.35
N ALA A 257 20.85 61.38 5.51
CA ALA A 257 21.40 61.77 6.80
C ALA A 257 21.46 63.32 6.86
#